data_755fe5477bd74c25cb57cabbdda66364
#
_entry.id   755fe5477bd74c25cb57cabbdda66364
#
_cell.length_a   1.000
_cell.length_b   1.000
_cell.length_c   1.000
_cell.angle_alpha   90.00
_cell.angle_beta   90.00
_cell.angle_gamma   90.00
#
_symmetry.space_group_name_H-M   'P 1'
#
loop_
_entity.id
_entity.type
_entity.pdbx_description
1 polymer ?
#
loop_
_entity_poly.entity_id
_entity_poly.type
_entity_poly.pdbx_seq_one_letter_code
_entity_poly.pdbx_strand_id
1 'polypeptide(L)'
;MVSHGGGHPDWSHRSYVVVVEDEALDVFLFAGETPASIVEGYTAITGRAPPVPRWSLGLWVSRNFYATPQQAADVAAKLRERKIPCDVLTLDARAAWNNETRFDFEWDAGRYPDPAAALAAIKAHKLRVCVAETPYVSAHSPLFQEMAQRGFLLANDDGSAYILEWDASPGTSPIDNTMTPLSESGIVDFTNPAAFEFWRDSHDGLFDAGVDVIKSACGEHVPDDALAHNGDRGRRLHNVYPLLYNKCVYEATAKFQPRADAPPLVWGRAGWAGSQRYPVGWGGDPQSDWEGLAASLRGALSLGMSGTPFHATDIGGYYGSTQPSAELYVRWLQMSVFASHMGLHGIGEREPWAFGAQAEAIARKWLAFRYRLIPYLETVIGVATRTGAPVMRAMPFAFPDATLLRMFDTQFMCGDVLLVAPVVGPDGIVDIALPPGAWYDLNTRQRFAGKQVLRYRAPLDQFPGAGREGYAL
;
A
#
# COMPACT_ATOMS: atom_id res chain seq x y z
N MET A 1 21.46 2.40 -1.22
CA MET A 1 21.78 3.14 0.03
C MET A 1 21.91 2.14 1.15
N VAL A 2 23.09 1.94 1.69
CA VAL A 2 23.30 1.04 2.83
C VAL A 2 23.64 1.91 4.03
N SER A 3 22.77 1.95 5.02
CA SER A 3 23.04 2.60 6.32
C SER A 3 23.64 1.54 7.24
N HIS A 4 24.91 1.66 7.59
CA HIS A 4 25.54 0.85 8.61
C HIS A 4 25.81 1.69 9.86
N GLY A 5 25.06 1.44 10.92
CA GLY A 5 25.45 1.76 12.28
C GLY A 5 26.38 0.66 12.81
N GLY A 6 27.62 0.60 12.37
CA GLY A 6 28.62 -0.31 12.90
C GLY A 6 29.36 0.36 14.03
N GLY A 7 29.18 -0.12 15.29
CA GLY A 7 29.92 0.38 16.44
C GLY A 7 31.33 -0.20 16.46
N HIS A 8 32.36 0.67 16.33
CA HIS A 8 33.72 0.36 16.78
C HIS A 8 33.91 0.99 18.17
N PRO A 9 34.50 0.31 19.16
CA PRO A 9 34.62 0.82 20.52
C PRO A 9 35.36 2.15 20.63
N ASP A 10 36.19 2.48 19.65
CA ASP A 10 37.01 3.70 19.63
C ASP A 10 36.48 4.81 18.71
N TRP A 11 35.33 4.61 18.04
CA TRP A 11 34.78 5.56 17.07
C TRP A 11 33.36 5.99 17.44
N SER A 12 32.98 7.22 17.07
CA SER A 12 31.61 7.67 17.17
C SER A 12 30.68 6.81 16.29
N HIS A 13 29.65 6.21 16.90
CA HIS A 13 28.65 5.36 16.24
C HIS A 13 27.66 6.12 15.35
N ARG A 14 27.92 7.36 14.98
CA ARG A 14 27.00 8.25 14.28
C ARG A 14 27.47 8.55 12.86
N SER A 15 27.86 7.54 12.14
CA SER A 15 28.21 7.68 10.73
C SER A 15 27.09 7.12 9.84
N TYR A 16 26.69 7.92 8.86
CA TYR A 16 25.90 7.45 7.74
C TYR A 16 26.86 7.21 6.58
N VAL A 17 26.86 5.99 6.05
CA VAL A 17 27.68 5.64 4.89
C VAL A 17 26.73 5.47 3.70
N VAL A 18 26.96 6.28 2.67
CA VAL A 18 26.30 6.15 1.37
C VAL A 18 27.32 5.58 0.39
N VAL A 19 27.02 4.43 -0.17
CA VAL A 19 27.84 3.84 -1.24
C VAL A 19 27.08 4.00 -2.55
N VAL A 20 27.75 4.62 -3.52
CA VAL A 20 27.25 4.82 -4.88
C VAL A 20 28.27 4.24 -5.84
N GLU A 21 27.82 3.33 -6.70
CA GLU A 21 28.64 2.75 -7.77
C GLU A 21 28.52 3.61 -9.05
N ASP A 22 28.93 4.87 -8.97
CA ASP A 22 28.94 5.82 -10.07
C ASP A 22 30.13 6.79 -9.88
N GLU A 23 30.53 7.48 -10.94
CA GLU A 23 31.59 8.49 -10.93
C GLU A 23 31.14 9.83 -10.31
N ALA A 24 29.81 10.02 -10.12
CA ALA A 24 29.22 11.24 -9.56
C ALA A 24 28.16 10.92 -8.51
N LEU A 25 28.05 11.78 -7.52
CA LEU A 25 27.04 11.73 -6.47
C LEU A 25 26.47 13.14 -6.22
N ASP A 26 25.19 13.32 -6.52
CA ASP A 26 24.45 14.52 -6.12
C ASP A 26 23.79 14.28 -4.76
N VAL A 27 24.10 15.15 -3.79
CA VAL A 27 23.57 15.08 -2.43
C VAL A 27 22.70 16.30 -2.14
N PHE A 28 21.43 16.06 -1.83
CA PHE A 28 20.49 17.08 -1.39
C PHE A 28 20.32 17.02 0.13
N LEU A 29 20.69 18.08 0.82
CA LEU A 29 20.55 18.18 2.27
C LEU A 29 19.35 19.06 2.61
N PHE A 30 18.42 18.50 3.37
CA PHE A 30 17.26 19.23 3.89
C PHE A 30 17.46 19.50 5.38
N ALA A 31 17.54 20.76 5.75
CA ALA A 31 17.65 21.20 7.13
C ALA A 31 16.33 21.81 7.62
N GLY A 32 16.04 21.61 8.90
CA GLY A 32 14.84 22.15 9.53
C GLY A 32 14.89 21.97 11.05
N GLU A 33 14.13 22.78 11.78
CA GLU A 33 14.06 22.72 13.25
C GLU A 33 13.35 21.45 13.74
N THR A 34 12.46 20.90 12.93
CA THR A 34 11.65 19.72 13.27
C THR A 34 11.62 18.72 12.10
N PRO A 35 11.37 17.42 12.34
CA PRO A 35 11.12 16.45 11.27
C PRO A 35 10.00 16.88 10.33
N ALA A 36 8.98 17.55 10.83
CA ALA A 36 7.89 18.08 10.01
C ALA A 36 8.37 19.11 9.00
N SER A 37 9.19 20.08 9.42
CA SER A 37 9.73 21.10 8.51
C SER A 37 10.71 20.52 7.48
N ILE A 38 11.44 19.45 7.85
CA ILE A 38 12.32 18.71 6.92
C ILE A 38 11.49 17.99 5.85
N VAL A 39 10.46 17.27 6.25
CA VAL A 39 9.54 16.58 5.31
C VAL A 39 8.81 17.60 4.43
N GLU A 40 8.42 18.73 4.99
CA GLU A 40 7.81 19.83 4.24
C GLU A 40 8.75 20.37 3.15
N GLY A 41 10.01 20.65 3.49
CA GLY A 41 11.02 21.08 2.53
C GLY A 41 11.32 20.02 1.46
N TYR A 42 11.48 18.77 1.87
CA TYR A 42 11.71 17.65 0.95
C TYR A 42 10.55 17.48 -0.05
N THR A 43 9.32 17.45 0.44
CA THR A 43 8.16 17.25 -0.42
C THR A 43 7.78 18.50 -1.26
N ALA A 44 8.27 19.68 -0.89
CA ALA A 44 8.17 20.86 -1.75
C ALA A 44 8.98 20.73 -3.04
N ILE A 45 10.10 19.99 -2.99
CA ILE A 45 10.98 19.73 -4.14
C ILE A 45 10.53 18.48 -4.89
N THR A 46 10.28 17.37 -4.18
CA THR A 46 9.94 16.08 -4.80
C THR A 46 8.47 15.96 -5.19
N GLY A 47 7.64 16.91 -4.79
CA GLY A 47 6.21 16.97 -5.04
C GLY A 47 5.35 16.57 -3.85
N ARG A 48 4.16 17.17 -3.76
CA ARG A 48 3.13 16.86 -2.76
C ARG A 48 2.20 15.76 -3.26
N ALA A 49 1.66 14.99 -2.33
CA ALA A 49 0.56 14.09 -2.64
C ALA A 49 -0.70 14.92 -2.98
N PRO A 50 -1.40 14.61 -4.08
CA PRO A 50 -2.68 15.23 -4.38
C PRO A 50 -3.77 14.76 -3.40
N PRO A 51 -4.93 15.44 -3.36
CA PRO A 51 -6.10 14.92 -2.67
C PRO A 51 -6.50 13.55 -3.21
N VAL A 52 -7.07 12.71 -2.35
CA VAL A 52 -7.62 11.40 -2.73
C VAL A 52 -9.15 11.42 -2.64
N PRO A 53 -9.86 10.60 -3.42
CA PRO A 53 -11.32 10.55 -3.37
C PRO A 53 -11.80 10.00 -2.02
N ARG A 54 -12.87 10.58 -1.47
CA ARG A 54 -13.45 10.17 -0.17
C ARG A 54 -13.72 8.69 -0.07
N TRP A 55 -14.23 8.07 -1.13
CA TRP A 55 -14.53 6.64 -1.16
C TRP A 55 -13.28 5.76 -0.95
N SER A 56 -12.09 6.25 -1.33
CA SER A 56 -10.85 5.49 -1.14
C SER A 56 -10.48 5.29 0.33
N LEU A 57 -11.01 6.12 1.21
CA LEU A 57 -10.78 6.07 2.67
C LEU A 57 -11.61 4.99 3.36
N GLY A 58 -12.57 4.39 2.68
CA GLY A 58 -13.34 3.26 3.16
C GLY A 58 -12.57 1.94 3.12
N LEU A 59 -13.29 0.84 3.31
CA LEU A 59 -12.71 -0.49 3.24
C LEU A 59 -12.55 -0.94 1.79
N TRP A 60 -11.38 -1.49 1.47
CA TRP A 60 -11.12 -2.26 0.27
C TRP A 60 -11.10 -3.75 0.61
N VAL A 61 -11.71 -4.57 -0.21
CA VAL A 61 -11.76 -6.04 -0.03
C VAL A 61 -11.16 -6.71 -1.24
N SER A 62 -10.26 -7.64 -0.99
CA SER A 62 -9.58 -8.43 -1.99
C SER A 62 -9.23 -9.82 -1.45
N ARG A 63 -8.98 -10.74 -2.34
CA ARG A 63 -8.19 -11.96 -2.12
C ARG A 63 -7.33 -12.19 -3.35
N ASN A 64 -6.27 -12.98 -3.16
CA ASN A 64 -5.38 -13.34 -4.26
C ASN A 64 -6.11 -13.97 -5.44
N PHE A 65 -7.20 -14.69 -5.16
CA PHE A 65 -7.94 -15.41 -6.18
C PHE A 65 -9.45 -15.49 -5.90
N TYR A 66 -10.24 -15.06 -6.87
CA TYR A 66 -11.64 -15.40 -7.03
C TYR A 66 -11.76 -16.37 -8.20
N ALA A 67 -12.26 -17.57 -7.96
CA ALA A 67 -12.35 -18.62 -9.01
C ALA A 67 -13.27 -18.21 -10.16
N THR A 68 -14.32 -17.44 -9.86
CA THR A 68 -15.30 -16.96 -10.83
C THR A 68 -15.72 -15.52 -10.52
N PRO A 69 -16.22 -14.76 -11.51
CA PRO A 69 -16.83 -13.45 -11.30
C PRO A 69 -18.00 -13.51 -10.31
N GLN A 70 -18.77 -14.60 -10.34
CA GLN A 70 -19.89 -14.83 -9.43
C GLN A 70 -19.41 -14.88 -7.97
N GLN A 71 -18.29 -15.54 -7.69
CA GLN A 71 -17.73 -15.57 -6.33
C GLN A 71 -17.41 -14.14 -5.81
N ALA A 72 -16.88 -13.26 -6.65
CA ALA A 72 -16.63 -11.87 -6.30
C ALA A 72 -17.94 -11.11 -6.04
N ALA A 73 -18.95 -11.32 -6.88
CA ALA A 73 -20.28 -10.73 -6.70
C ALA A 73 -20.97 -11.25 -5.42
N ASP A 74 -20.82 -12.53 -5.10
CA ASP A 74 -21.34 -13.12 -3.86
C ASP A 74 -20.68 -12.53 -2.61
N VAL A 75 -19.38 -12.26 -2.66
CA VAL A 75 -18.68 -11.53 -1.59
C VAL A 75 -19.25 -10.12 -1.44
N ALA A 76 -19.47 -9.40 -2.54
CA ALA A 76 -20.08 -8.08 -2.52
C ALA A 76 -21.50 -8.09 -1.90
N ALA A 77 -22.33 -9.07 -2.28
CA ALA A 77 -23.66 -9.28 -1.70
C ALA A 77 -23.59 -9.57 -0.19
N LYS A 78 -22.70 -10.48 0.20
CA LYS A 78 -22.53 -10.92 1.59
C LYS A 78 -22.04 -9.80 2.51
N LEU A 79 -21.18 -8.89 2.01
CA LEU A 79 -20.77 -7.67 2.74
C LEU A 79 -22.00 -6.83 3.12
N ARG A 80 -22.94 -6.64 2.18
CA ARG A 80 -24.17 -5.87 2.43
C ARG A 80 -25.13 -6.59 3.36
N GLU A 81 -25.37 -7.89 3.12
CA GLU A 81 -26.20 -8.73 4.01
C GLU A 81 -25.73 -8.68 5.47
N ARG A 82 -24.41 -8.77 5.68
CA ARG A 82 -23.80 -8.77 7.01
C ARG A 82 -23.55 -7.37 7.57
N LYS A 83 -23.99 -6.32 6.88
CA LYS A 83 -23.84 -4.91 7.27
C LYS A 83 -22.38 -4.53 7.53
N ILE A 84 -21.48 -5.04 6.71
CA ILE A 84 -20.07 -4.68 6.71
C ILE A 84 -19.89 -3.57 5.67
N PRO A 85 -19.51 -2.35 6.09
CA PRO A 85 -19.28 -1.26 5.16
C PRO A 85 -18.03 -1.54 4.32
N CYS A 86 -18.12 -1.25 3.02
CA CYS A 86 -17.04 -1.45 2.06
C CYS A 86 -17.29 -0.55 0.85
N ASP A 87 -16.24 -0.03 0.23
CA ASP A 87 -16.31 0.86 -0.93
C ASP A 87 -15.71 0.25 -2.20
N VAL A 88 -14.71 -0.62 -2.07
CA VAL A 88 -13.98 -1.19 -3.22
C VAL A 88 -13.84 -2.70 -3.08
N LEU A 89 -14.05 -3.41 -4.18
CA LEU A 89 -13.64 -4.80 -4.34
C LEU A 89 -12.54 -4.86 -5.40
N THR A 90 -11.40 -5.45 -5.04
CA THR A 90 -10.26 -5.62 -5.94
C THR A 90 -10.25 -7.04 -6.51
N LEU A 91 -10.23 -7.14 -7.81
CA LEU A 91 -9.89 -8.34 -8.55
C LEU A 91 -8.37 -8.35 -8.73
N ASP A 92 -7.69 -9.14 -7.92
CA ASP A 92 -6.23 -9.25 -7.98
C ASP A 92 -5.78 -9.99 -9.25
N ALA A 93 -4.48 -9.96 -9.56
CA ALA A 93 -3.93 -10.37 -10.84
C ALA A 93 -4.42 -11.74 -11.35
N ARG A 94 -4.63 -12.71 -10.46
CA ARG A 94 -5.12 -14.05 -10.83
C ARG A 94 -6.65 -14.16 -10.89
N ALA A 95 -7.34 -13.15 -10.39
CA ALA A 95 -8.80 -13.16 -10.40
C ALA A 95 -9.37 -12.78 -11.77
N ALA A 96 -8.71 -11.87 -12.49
CA ALA A 96 -9.20 -11.30 -13.75
C ALA A 96 -8.48 -11.86 -15.00
N TRP A 97 -7.19 -12.16 -14.91
CA TRP A 97 -6.33 -12.46 -16.05
C TRP A 97 -6.09 -13.95 -16.26
N ASN A 98 -5.76 -14.33 -17.47
CA ASN A 98 -5.37 -15.70 -17.82
C ASN A 98 -4.05 -16.07 -17.14
N ASN A 99 -3.91 -17.33 -16.73
CA ASN A 99 -2.71 -17.79 -15.99
C ASN A 99 -1.44 -17.86 -16.85
N GLU A 100 -1.57 -18.00 -18.17
CA GLU A 100 -0.42 -18.11 -19.10
C GLU A 100 -0.02 -16.75 -19.65
N THR A 101 -0.98 -15.94 -20.10
CA THR A 101 -0.72 -14.61 -20.68
C THR A 101 -0.58 -13.52 -19.60
N ARG A 102 -1.05 -13.78 -18.38
CA ARG A 102 -0.98 -12.84 -17.27
C ARG A 102 -1.66 -11.52 -17.59
N PHE A 103 -1.10 -10.41 -17.16
CA PHE A 103 -1.64 -9.11 -17.46
C PHE A 103 -1.23 -8.67 -18.88
N ASP A 104 -2.20 -8.60 -19.77
CA ASP A 104 -2.06 -8.14 -21.16
C ASP A 104 -3.27 -7.30 -21.61
N PHE A 105 -3.98 -6.68 -20.66
CA PHE A 105 -5.22 -5.91 -20.84
C PHE A 105 -6.43 -6.76 -21.28
N GLU A 106 -6.24 -8.05 -21.48
CA GLU A 106 -7.29 -8.96 -21.91
C GLU A 106 -7.85 -9.75 -20.73
N TRP A 107 -9.17 -9.76 -20.59
CA TRP A 107 -9.84 -10.57 -19.61
C TRP A 107 -9.73 -12.06 -19.96
N ASP A 108 -9.65 -12.91 -18.95
CA ASP A 108 -9.76 -14.36 -19.17
C ASP A 108 -11.13 -14.69 -19.77
N ALA A 109 -11.18 -14.90 -21.08
CA ALA A 109 -12.43 -15.11 -21.81
C ALA A 109 -13.23 -16.34 -21.33
N GLY A 110 -12.55 -17.34 -20.72
CA GLY A 110 -13.21 -18.51 -20.13
C GLY A 110 -13.98 -18.19 -18.86
N ARG A 111 -13.48 -17.26 -18.05
CA ARG A 111 -14.09 -16.82 -16.80
C ARG A 111 -14.93 -15.55 -16.96
N TYR A 112 -14.53 -14.64 -17.81
CA TYR A 112 -15.17 -13.34 -18.07
C TYR A 112 -15.63 -13.22 -19.52
N PRO A 113 -16.60 -14.03 -19.98
CA PRO A 113 -17.12 -13.92 -21.36
C PRO A 113 -17.82 -12.56 -21.61
N ASP A 114 -18.29 -11.91 -20.57
CA ASP A 114 -18.83 -10.55 -20.56
C ASP A 114 -18.30 -9.81 -19.31
N PRO A 115 -17.13 -9.17 -19.42
CA PRO A 115 -16.54 -8.46 -18.30
C PRO A 115 -17.43 -7.32 -17.78
N ALA A 116 -18.08 -6.58 -18.66
CA ALA A 116 -18.95 -5.46 -18.26
C ALA A 116 -20.11 -5.92 -17.39
N ALA A 117 -20.79 -7.02 -17.78
CA ALA A 117 -21.85 -7.62 -16.97
C ALA A 117 -21.33 -8.14 -15.62
N ALA A 118 -20.15 -8.77 -15.61
CA ALA A 118 -19.51 -9.25 -14.38
C ALA A 118 -19.19 -8.10 -13.40
N LEU A 119 -18.61 -7.01 -13.88
CA LEU A 119 -18.32 -5.84 -13.06
C LEU A 119 -19.60 -5.12 -12.61
N ALA A 120 -20.61 -5.03 -13.47
CA ALA A 120 -21.92 -4.45 -13.13
C ALA A 120 -22.57 -5.22 -11.96
N ALA A 121 -22.45 -6.56 -11.90
CA ALA A 121 -22.96 -7.36 -10.80
C ALA A 121 -22.33 -7.00 -9.45
N ILE A 122 -21.02 -6.72 -9.41
CA ILE A 122 -20.33 -6.24 -8.22
C ILE A 122 -20.81 -4.83 -7.87
N LYS A 123 -20.87 -3.93 -8.88
CA LYS A 123 -21.25 -2.52 -8.73
C LYS A 123 -22.70 -2.33 -8.31
N ALA A 124 -23.60 -3.31 -8.58
CA ALA A 124 -24.97 -3.30 -8.10
C ALA A 124 -25.06 -3.27 -6.55
N HIS A 125 -24.02 -3.73 -5.88
CA HIS A 125 -23.86 -3.65 -4.42
C HIS A 125 -23.20 -2.34 -3.95
N LYS A 126 -23.15 -1.30 -4.78
CA LYS A 126 -22.55 0.01 -4.50
C LYS A 126 -21.07 -0.10 -4.11
N LEU A 127 -20.35 -0.97 -4.77
CA LEU A 127 -18.90 -1.08 -4.71
C LEU A 127 -18.28 -0.54 -6.00
N ARG A 128 -17.08 0.00 -5.89
CA ARG A 128 -16.18 0.23 -7.01
C ARG A 128 -15.38 -1.02 -7.27
N VAL A 129 -14.88 -1.16 -8.49
CA VAL A 129 -14.04 -2.28 -8.88
C VAL A 129 -12.62 -1.78 -9.15
N CYS A 130 -11.67 -2.38 -8.45
CA CYS A 130 -10.25 -2.26 -8.71
C CYS A 130 -9.76 -3.52 -9.40
N VAL A 131 -8.83 -3.38 -10.35
CA VAL A 131 -8.09 -4.51 -10.92
C VAL A 131 -6.59 -4.32 -10.69
N ALA A 132 -5.88 -5.43 -10.48
CA ALA A 132 -4.43 -5.39 -10.32
C ALA A 132 -3.74 -5.65 -11.65
N GLU A 133 -2.62 -4.96 -11.86
CA GLU A 133 -1.74 -5.14 -13.01
C GLU A 133 -0.28 -5.25 -12.58
N THR A 134 0.56 -5.68 -13.51
CA THR A 134 2.03 -5.68 -13.37
C THR A 134 2.66 -5.16 -14.65
N PRO A 135 3.86 -4.53 -14.60
CA PRO A 135 4.53 -4.02 -15.80
C PRO A 135 5.35 -5.11 -16.50
N TYR A 136 5.00 -6.38 -16.31
CA TYR A 136 5.67 -7.54 -16.88
C TYR A 136 4.73 -8.25 -17.85
N VAL A 137 5.11 -8.27 -19.13
CA VAL A 137 4.31 -8.86 -20.21
C VAL A 137 4.80 -10.27 -20.47
N SER A 138 3.95 -11.26 -20.26
CA SER A 138 4.28 -12.67 -20.51
C SER A 138 4.73 -12.91 -21.95
N ALA A 139 5.82 -13.65 -22.13
CA ALA A 139 6.30 -14.06 -23.44
C ALA A 139 5.26 -14.91 -24.22
N HIS A 140 4.27 -15.46 -23.53
CA HIS A 140 3.15 -16.21 -24.12
C HIS A 140 2.00 -15.32 -24.61
N SER A 141 2.02 -14.02 -24.27
CA SER A 141 0.98 -13.08 -24.69
C SER A 141 1.25 -12.53 -26.11
N PRO A 142 0.21 -12.38 -26.95
CA PRO A 142 0.32 -11.63 -28.21
C PRO A 142 0.85 -10.20 -28.00
N LEU A 143 0.51 -9.57 -26.87
CA LEU A 143 0.99 -8.24 -26.50
C LEU A 143 2.51 -8.18 -26.43
N PHE A 144 3.18 -9.24 -25.94
CA PHE A 144 4.64 -9.31 -25.90
C PHE A 144 5.25 -9.18 -27.31
N GLN A 145 4.71 -9.91 -28.29
CA GLN A 145 5.21 -9.89 -29.66
C GLN A 145 5.08 -8.48 -30.28
N GLU A 146 3.95 -7.83 -30.06
CA GLU A 146 3.74 -6.46 -30.52
C GLU A 146 4.72 -5.50 -29.86
N MET A 147 4.85 -5.54 -28.54
CA MET A 147 5.72 -4.62 -27.80
C MET A 147 7.21 -4.85 -28.12
N ALA A 148 7.63 -6.09 -28.26
CA ALA A 148 9.00 -6.42 -28.66
C ALA A 148 9.34 -5.88 -30.06
N GLN A 149 8.44 -6.07 -31.04
CA GLN A 149 8.63 -5.55 -32.41
C GLN A 149 8.70 -4.02 -32.46
N ARG A 150 7.99 -3.34 -31.54
CA ARG A 150 7.95 -1.86 -31.45
C ARG A 150 9.09 -1.28 -30.60
N GLY A 151 9.90 -2.13 -29.94
CA GLY A 151 10.95 -1.67 -29.03
C GLY A 151 10.38 -1.00 -27.77
N PHE A 152 9.27 -1.55 -27.22
CA PHE A 152 8.58 -1.03 -26.05
C PHE A 152 8.94 -1.74 -24.75
N LEU A 153 9.81 -2.74 -24.84
CA LEU A 153 10.35 -3.49 -23.71
C LEU A 153 11.81 -3.08 -23.44
N LEU A 154 12.26 -3.23 -22.20
CA LEU A 154 13.69 -3.15 -21.91
C LEU A 154 14.43 -4.18 -22.77
N ALA A 155 15.67 -3.87 -23.15
CA ALA A 155 16.43 -4.63 -24.13
C ALA A 155 17.72 -5.23 -23.56
N ASN A 156 18.23 -6.23 -24.25
CA ASN A 156 19.62 -6.71 -24.17
C ASN A 156 20.56 -5.81 -25.02
N ASP A 157 21.87 -6.03 -24.91
CA ASP A 157 22.89 -5.28 -25.68
C ASP A 157 22.76 -5.46 -27.18
N ASP A 158 22.22 -6.58 -27.64
CA ASP A 158 21.98 -6.88 -29.06
C ASP A 158 20.67 -6.29 -29.61
N GLY A 159 19.92 -5.58 -28.75
CA GLY A 159 18.61 -4.96 -29.04
C GLY A 159 17.43 -5.91 -28.99
N SER A 160 17.60 -7.16 -28.63
CA SER A 160 16.49 -8.07 -28.34
C SER A 160 15.78 -7.68 -27.03
N ALA A 161 14.49 -8.03 -26.90
CA ALA A 161 13.77 -7.78 -25.66
C ALA A 161 14.42 -8.53 -24.48
N TYR A 162 14.59 -7.86 -23.35
CA TYR A 162 15.07 -8.48 -22.12
C TYR A 162 13.99 -9.41 -21.57
N ILE A 163 14.35 -10.66 -21.30
CA ILE A 163 13.45 -11.65 -20.72
C ILE A 163 13.79 -11.83 -19.23
N LEU A 164 12.85 -11.51 -18.39
CA LEU A 164 12.90 -11.78 -16.97
C LEU A 164 12.42 -13.21 -16.70
N GLU A 165 13.34 -14.04 -16.25
CA GLU A 165 13.04 -15.39 -15.79
C GLU A 165 12.69 -15.36 -14.31
N TRP A 166 11.58 -15.99 -13.96
CA TRP A 166 11.15 -16.09 -12.56
C TRP A 166 11.61 -17.43 -11.98
N ASP A 167 12.21 -17.38 -10.79
CA ASP A 167 12.57 -18.61 -10.08
C ASP A 167 11.33 -19.41 -9.72
N ALA A 168 11.10 -20.49 -10.46
CA ALA A 168 9.99 -21.41 -10.28
C ALA A 168 10.35 -22.63 -9.41
N SER A 169 11.54 -22.64 -8.81
CA SER A 169 12.02 -23.80 -8.03
C SER A 169 11.07 -24.09 -6.85
N PRO A 170 10.68 -25.33 -6.65
CA PRO A 170 9.87 -25.70 -5.48
C PRO A 170 10.58 -25.32 -4.17
N GLY A 171 9.87 -24.57 -3.31
CA GLY A 171 10.40 -24.15 -2.00
C GLY A 171 11.15 -22.82 -1.99
N THR A 172 11.36 -22.16 -3.14
CA THR A 172 11.95 -20.82 -3.20
C THR A 172 10.91 -19.71 -3.06
N SER A 173 9.66 -20.00 -3.37
CA SER A 173 8.57 -19.06 -3.14
C SER A 173 8.16 -19.09 -1.65
N PRO A 174 8.19 -17.95 -0.95
CA PRO A 174 7.67 -17.87 0.43
C PRO A 174 6.15 -18.07 0.51
N ILE A 175 5.49 -18.22 -0.62
CA ILE A 175 4.02 -18.19 -0.77
C ILE A 175 3.48 -19.59 -1.04
N ASP A 176 4.08 -20.63 -0.53
CA ASP A 176 3.55 -21.99 -0.71
C ASP A 176 3.13 -22.30 -2.16
N ASN A 177 2.92 -23.53 -2.52
CA ASN A 177 2.47 -23.97 -3.87
C ASN A 177 1.11 -23.38 -4.34
N THR A 178 0.56 -22.40 -3.64
CA THR A 178 -0.70 -21.73 -3.98
C THR A 178 -0.57 -20.67 -5.07
N MET A 179 0.67 -20.20 -5.37
CA MET A 179 0.89 -19.26 -6.47
C MET A 179 1.61 -19.94 -7.63
N THR A 180 0.98 -19.90 -8.80
CA THR A 180 1.65 -20.28 -10.05
C THR A 180 2.76 -19.26 -10.31
N PRO A 181 4.02 -19.68 -10.55
CA PRO A 181 5.09 -18.77 -10.93
C PRO A 181 4.66 -17.86 -12.09
N LEU A 182 5.19 -16.65 -12.12
CA LEU A 182 5.04 -15.82 -13.31
C LEU A 182 5.75 -16.51 -14.48
N SER A 183 5.19 -16.41 -15.67
CA SER A 183 5.85 -16.86 -16.88
C SER A 183 7.00 -15.93 -17.24
N GLU A 184 7.97 -16.41 -18.00
CA GLU A 184 8.97 -15.56 -18.65
C GLU A 184 8.32 -14.29 -19.21
N SER A 185 8.90 -13.14 -18.93
CA SER A 185 8.22 -11.87 -19.19
C SER A 185 9.19 -10.81 -19.70
N GLY A 186 8.73 -10.00 -20.66
CA GLY A 186 9.35 -8.73 -20.99
C GLY A 186 8.98 -7.66 -19.96
N ILE A 187 9.84 -6.67 -19.80
CA ILE A 187 9.66 -5.55 -18.88
C ILE A 187 9.32 -4.30 -19.68
N VAL A 188 8.21 -3.65 -19.41
CA VAL A 188 7.80 -2.43 -20.13
C VAL A 188 8.82 -1.31 -19.93
N ASP A 189 9.24 -0.66 -21.00
CA ASP A 189 10.17 0.46 -20.91
C ASP A 189 9.45 1.81 -20.82
N PHE A 190 9.15 2.24 -19.62
CA PHE A 190 8.50 3.54 -19.37
C PHE A 190 9.43 4.75 -19.61
N THR A 191 10.71 4.54 -19.96
CA THR A 191 11.59 5.63 -20.41
C THR A 191 11.38 5.96 -21.88
N ASN A 192 10.76 5.03 -22.64
CA ASN A 192 10.33 5.24 -24.02
C ASN A 192 8.96 5.95 -24.01
N PRO A 193 8.87 7.21 -24.51
CA PRO A 193 7.60 7.93 -24.50
C PRO A 193 6.48 7.21 -25.26
N ALA A 194 6.81 6.52 -26.36
CA ALA A 194 5.81 5.80 -27.14
C ALA A 194 5.30 4.54 -26.41
N ALA A 195 6.17 3.85 -25.66
CA ALA A 195 5.76 2.72 -24.82
C ALA A 195 4.92 3.19 -23.63
N PHE A 196 5.29 4.33 -23.01
CA PHE A 196 4.52 4.96 -21.95
C PHE A 196 3.09 5.32 -22.40
N GLU A 197 2.97 5.98 -23.56
CA GLU A 197 1.66 6.34 -24.13
C GLU A 197 0.85 5.10 -24.51
N PHE A 198 1.48 4.11 -25.12
CA PHE A 198 0.85 2.85 -25.48
C PHE A 198 0.28 2.14 -24.24
N TRP A 199 1.08 1.98 -23.19
CA TRP A 199 0.64 1.33 -21.95
C TRP A 199 -0.51 2.10 -21.28
N ARG A 200 -0.35 3.43 -21.17
CA ARG A 200 -1.39 4.31 -20.62
C ARG A 200 -2.72 4.14 -21.36
N ASP A 201 -2.67 4.16 -22.69
CA ASP A 201 -3.88 4.16 -23.52
C ASP A 201 -4.50 2.76 -23.67
N SER A 202 -3.72 1.70 -23.45
CA SER A 202 -4.23 0.32 -23.41
C SER A 202 -5.22 0.05 -22.27
N HIS A 203 -5.30 0.91 -21.27
CA HIS A 203 -6.29 0.81 -20.19
C HIS A 203 -7.72 1.16 -20.63
N ASP A 204 -7.93 1.75 -21.82
CA ASP A 204 -9.24 2.19 -22.30
C ASP A 204 -10.30 1.08 -22.13
N GLY A 205 -10.02 -0.13 -22.62
CA GLY A 205 -10.94 -1.25 -22.56
C GLY A 205 -11.29 -1.70 -21.14
N LEU A 206 -10.38 -1.54 -20.18
CA LEU A 206 -10.65 -1.86 -18.78
C LEU A 206 -11.63 -0.86 -18.15
N PHE A 207 -11.41 0.44 -18.38
CA PHE A 207 -12.30 1.48 -17.88
C PHE A 207 -13.66 1.44 -18.57
N ASP A 208 -13.71 1.17 -19.86
CA ASP A 208 -14.98 0.99 -20.62
C ASP A 208 -15.78 -0.21 -20.12
N ALA A 209 -15.13 -1.29 -19.70
CA ALA A 209 -15.77 -2.42 -19.05
C ALA A 209 -16.30 -2.09 -17.65
N GLY A 210 -15.90 -0.99 -17.05
CA GLY A 210 -16.40 -0.53 -15.76
C GLY A 210 -15.42 -0.61 -14.59
N VAL A 211 -14.13 -0.79 -14.84
CA VAL A 211 -13.08 -0.63 -13.81
C VAL A 211 -13.06 0.81 -13.31
N ASP A 212 -12.90 1.01 -12.01
CA ASP A 212 -12.89 2.35 -11.40
C ASP A 212 -11.48 2.79 -10.98
N VAL A 213 -10.58 1.84 -10.71
CA VAL A 213 -9.22 2.13 -10.23
C VAL A 213 -8.29 0.95 -10.52
N ILE A 214 -6.99 1.24 -10.65
CA ILE A 214 -5.96 0.26 -10.92
C ILE A 214 -5.06 0.11 -9.68
N LYS A 215 -4.71 -1.14 -9.35
CA LYS A 215 -3.65 -1.50 -8.39
C LYS A 215 -2.39 -1.83 -9.19
N SER A 216 -1.41 -0.92 -9.20
CA SER A 216 -0.11 -1.14 -9.82
C SER A 216 0.77 -1.99 -8.90
N ALA A 217 0.73 -3.30 -9.11
CA ALA A 217 1.52 -4.26 -8.36
C ALA A 217 2.92 -4.43 -8.99
N CYS A 218 3.88 -4.86 -8.19
CA CYS A 218 5.26 -5.07 -8.63
C CYS A 218 5.96 -3.77 -9.10
N GLY A 219 6.84 -3.89 -10.12
CA GLY A 219 7.62 -2.77 -10.65
C GLY A 219 9.01 -2.65 -10.04
N GLU A 220 9.39 -3.50 -9.10
CA GLU A 220 10.69 -3.53 -8.43
C GLU A 220 11.71 -4.49 -9.06
N HIS A 221 11.32 -5.29 -10.04
CA HIS A 221 12.22 -6.27 -10.67
C HIS A 221 12.77 -5.75 -12.00
N VAL A 222 13.73 -4.84 -11.94
CA VAL A 222 14.50 -4.39 -13.10
C VAL A 222 15.94 -4.87 -12.93
N PRO A 223 16.41 -5.83 -13.76
CA PRO A 223 17.77 -6.35 -13.68
C PRO A 223 18.82 -5.29 -14.02
N ASP A 224 19.99 -5.38 -13.38
CA ASP A 224 21.06 -4.38 -13.46
C ASP A 224 21.57 -4.13 -14.88
N ASP A 225 21.59 -5.18 -15.72
CA ASP A 225 22.15 -5.20 -17.08
C ASP A 225 21.11 -4.87 -18.16
N ALA A 226 19.81 -4.82 -17.83
CA ALA A 226 18.78 -4.42 -18.78
C ALA A 226 19.03 -3.00 -19.31
N LEU A 227 18.84 -2.78 -20.60
CA LEU A 227 19.05 -1.52 -21.30
C LEU A 227 17.71 -0.83 -21.57
N ALA A 228 17.58 0.42 -21.16
CA ALA A 228 16.42 1.25 -21.41
C ALA A 228 16.59 2.12 -22.66
N HIS A 229 15.48 2.59 -23.23
CA HIS A 229 15.43 3.46 -24.41
C HIS A 229 16.22 4.78 -24.23
N ASN A 230 16.22 5.34 -23.02
CA ASN A 230 16.97 6.55 -22.70
C ASN A 230 18.49 6.31 -22.52
N GLY A 231 18.95 5.07 -22.67
CA GLY A 231 20.34 4.67 -22.51
C GLY A 231 20.76 4.30 -21.08
N ASP A 232 19.89 4.42 -20.10
CA ASP A 232 20.18 3.96 -18.76
C ASP A 232 20.22 2.44 -18.68
N ARG A 233 21.15 1.92 -17.85
CA ARG A 233 21.13 0.52 -17.44
C ARG A 233 20.16 0.33 -16.29
N GLY A 234 19.67 -0.91 -16.13
CA GLY A 234 18.77 -1.27 -15.03
C GLY A 234 19.31 -0.90 -13.66
N ARG A 235 20.63 -0.95 -13.44
CA ARG A 235 21.29 -0.46 -12.24
C ARG A 235 20.92 0.99 -11.87
N ARG A 236 20.78 1.89 -12.85
CA ARG A 236 20.32 3.28 -12.63
C ARG A 236 18.80 3.40 -12.62
N LEU A 237 18.15 2.59 -13.46
CA LEU A 237 16.70 2.64 -13.65
C LEU A 237 15.93 1.99 -12.50
N HIS A 238 16.46 0.96 -11.85
CA HIS A 238 15.79 0.09 -10.88
C HIS A 238 14.93 0.87 -9.86
N ASN A 239 15.54 1.85 -9.19
CA ASN A 239 14.83 2.62 -8.17
C ASN A 239 13.81 3.62 -8.76
N VAL A 240 14.08 4.16 -9.94
CA VAL A 240 13.21 5.17 -10.59
C VAL A 240 12.05 4.51 -11.33
N TYR A 241 12.23 3.28 -11.77
CA TYR A 241 11.25 2.55 -12.59
C TYR A 241 9.84 2.54 -11.99
N PRO A 242 9.62 2.18 -10.71
CA PRO A 242 8.27 2.18 -10.14
C PRO A 242 7.62 3.58 -10.09
N LEU A 243 8.42 4.64 -10.02
CA LEU A 243 7.91 6.01 -10.13
C LEU A 243 7.31 6.27 -11.51
N LEU A 244 8.01 5.84 -12.59
CA LEU A 244 7.53 5.98 -13.97
C LEU A 244 6.29 5.11 -14.22
N TYR A 245 6.30 3.89 -13.72
CA TYR A 245 5.17 2.98 -13.81
C TYR A 245 3.92 3.55 -13.10
N ASN A 246 4.03 3.93 -11.83
CA ASN A 246 2.91 4.53 -11.10
C ASN A 246 2.41 5.82 -11.77
N LYS A 247 3.31 6.63 -12.34
CA LYS A 247 2.94 7.80 -13.12
C LYS A 247 2.08 7.43 -14.31
N CYS A 248 2.49 6.42 -15.08
CA CYS A 248 1.75 5.95 -16.25
C CYS A 248 0.32 5.50 -15.89
N VAL A 249 0.20 4.66 -14.85
CA VAL A 249 -1.10 4.15 -14.38
C VAL A 249 -1.97 5.27 -13.79
N TYR A 250 -1.36 6.23 -13.08
CA TYR A 250 -2.07 7.39 -12.56
C TYR A 250 -2.62 8.28 -13.69
N GLU A 251 -1.82 8.52 -14.74
CA GLU A 251 -2.26 9.27 -15.92
C GLU A 251 -3.34 8.53 -16.71
N ALA A 252 -3.28 7.20 -16.80
CA ALA A 252 -4.35 6.38 -17.36
C ALA A 252 -5.66 6.59 -16.60
N THR A 253 -5.62 6.49 -15.28
CA THR A 253 -6.80 6.74 -14.43
C THR A 253 -7.33 8.18 -14.61
N ALA A 254 -6.43 9.18 -14.65
CA ALA A 254 -6.80 10.57 -14.85
C ALA A 254 -7.49 10.82 -16.21
N LYS A 255 -7.02 10.14 -17.25
CA LYS A 255 -7.60 10.24 -18.62
C LYS A 255 -9.02 9.69 -18.68
N PHE A 256 -9.29 8.58 -18.01
CA PHE A 256 -10.58 7.87 -18.11
C PHE A 256 -11.57 8.19 -17.00
N GLN A 257 -11.17 8.89 -15.95
CA GLN A 257 -12.07 9.36 -14.89
C GLN A 257 -12.17 10.90 -14.86
N PRO A 258 -12.73 11.55 -15.88
CA PRO A 258 -12.75 13.01 -16.00
C PRO A 258 -13.77 13.67 -15.06
N ARG A 259 -14.03 13.13 -13.87
CA ARG A 259 -14.92 13.73 -12.88
C ARG A 259 -14.15 14.76 -12.07
N ALA A 260 -14.54 16.02 -12.16
CA ALA A 260 -13.91 17.13 -11.45
C ALA A 260 -13.94 16.99 -9.92
N ASP A 261 -14.85 16.19 -9.39
CA ASP A 261 -15.07 15.92 -7.96
C ASP A 261 -14.36 14.65 -7.45
N ALA A 262 -13.70 13.90 -8.32
CA ALA A 262 -13.04 12.65 -8.00
C ALA A 262 -11.60 12.65 -8.54
N PRO A 263 -10.60 13.04 -7.74
CA PRO A 263 -9.20 13.01 -8.16
C PRO A 263 -8.80 11.58 -8.54
N PRO A 264 -7.86 11.42 -9.51
CA PRO A 264 -7.34 10.12 -9.88
C PRO A 264 -6.61 9.46 -8.71
N LEU A 265 -6.57 8.14 -8.73
CA LEU A 265 -5.96 7.31 -7.71
C LEU A 265 -5.30 6.10 -8.36
N VAL A 266 -4.15 5.69 -7.85
CA VAL A 266 -3.52 4.41 -8.10
C VAL A 266 -3.19 3.76 -6.75
N TRP A 267 -3.21 2.43 -6.69
CA TRP A 267 -2.78 1.70 -5.49
C TRP A 267 -1.45 1.02 -5.80
N GLY A 268 -0.33 1.71 -5.48
CA GLY A 268 1.01 1.31 -5.89
C GLY A 268 1.80 0.58 -4.83
N ARG A 269 2.54 -0.49 -5.22
CA ARG A 269 3.41 -1.26 -4.34
C ARG A 269 4.79 -0.65 -4.20
N ALA A 270 5.51 -0.57 -5.30
CA ALA A 270 6.86 -0.05 -5.31
C ALA A 270 6.87 1.47 -5.49
N GLY A 271 7.94 2.12 -5.05
CA GLY A 271 8.06 3.57 -5.15
C GLY A 271 9.47 4.07 -4.93
N TRP A 272 9.69 5.33 -5.28
CA TRP A 272 10.93 6.07 -5.09
C TRP A 272 10.61 7.52 -4.70
N ALA A 273 11.64 8.33 -4.50
CA ALA A 273 11.48 9.77 -4.25
C ALA A 273 10.55 10.40 -5.29
N GLY A 274 9.44 11.01 -4.85
CA GLY A 274 8.43 11.59 -5.73
C GLY A 274 7.20 10.72 -6.00
N SER A 275 7.20 9.44 -5.59
CA SER A 275 6.03 8.54 -5.77
C SER A 275 4.79 9.00 -4.99
N GLN A 276 4.96 9.82 -3.95
CA GLN A 276 3.82 10.42 -3.23
C GLN A 276 2.89 11.25 -4.12
N ARG A 277 3.34 11.68 -5.30
CA ARG A 277 2.52 12.36 -6.31
C ARG A 277 1.46 11.46 -6.94
N TYR A 278 1.62 10.15 -6.83
CA TYR A 278 0.77 9.13 -7.41
C TYR A 278 0.23 8.19 -6.32
N PRO A 279 -0.65 8.71 -5.42
CA PRO A 279 -1.13 7.94 -4.29
C PRO A 279 -2.07 6.81 -4.72
N VAL A 280 -2.15 5.76 -3.95
CA VAL A 280 -1.72 5.50 -2.56
C VAL A 280 -0.56 4.50 -2.56
N GLY A 281 0.34 4.59 -1.56
CA GLY A 281 1.34 3.55 -1.33
C GLY A 281 0.79 2.38 -0.51
N TRP A 282 1.30 1.19 -0.78
CA TRP A 282 1.00 -0.03 -0.02
C TRP A 282 2.30 -0.79 0.24
N GLY A 283 2.41 -1.43 1.40
CA GLY A 283 3.67 -2.02 1.88
C GLY A 283 4.08 -3.35 1.26
N GLY A 284 3.39 -3.82 0.21
CA GLY A 284 3.63 -5.15 -0.39
C GLY A 284 2.98 -6.27 0.42
N ASP A 285 3.56 -7.45 0.34
CA ASP A 285 3.01 -8.72 0.82
C ASP A 285 3.55 -9.06 2.23
N PRO A 286 2.91 -8.61 3.33
CA PRO A 286 3.40 -8.89 4.67
C PRO A 286 3.08 -10.34 5.08
N GLN A 287 3.95 -10.92 5.92
CA GLN A 287 3.70 -12.23 6.48
C GLN A 287 2.52 -12.22 7.46
N SER A 288 1.72 -13.29 7.44
CA SER A 288 0.51 -13.43 8.28
C SER A 288 0.84 -13.87 9.70
N ASP A 289 1.64 -13.07 10.41
CA ASP A 289 2.02 -13.29 11.81
C ASP A 289 2.22 -11.97 12.58
N TRP A 290 2.59 -12.06 13.85
CA TRP A 290 2.77 -10.88 14.70
C TRP A 290 3.98 -10.02 14.30
N GLU A 291 5.03 -10.65 13.75
CA GLU A 291 6.20 -9.93 13.26
C GLU A 291 5.86 -9.15 11.99
N GLY A 292 5.08 -9.75 11.09
CA GLY A 292 4.55 -9.09 9.91
C GLY A 292 3.66 -7.89 10.24
N LEU A 293 2.81 -7.99 11.27
CA LEU A 293 2.03 -6.86 11.78
C LEU A 293 2.93 -5.74 12.29
N ALA A 294 3.90 -6.06 13.14
CA ALA A 294 4.81 -5.07 13.71
C ALA A 294 5.70 -4.44 12.64
N ALA A 295 6.20 -5.23 11.68
CA ALA A 295 7.00 -4.76 10.55
C ALA A 295 6.20 -3.84 9.64
N SER A 296 4.94 -4.16 9.33
CA SER A 296 4.06 -3.33 8.53
C SER A 296 3.82 -1.95 9.17
N LEU A 297 3.64 -1.91 10.50
CA LEU A 297 3.51 -0.65 11.22
C LEU A 297 4.78 0.18 11.15
N ARG A 298 5.94 -0.41 11.49
CA ARG A 298 7.23 0.28 11.43
C ARG A 298 7.56 0.77 10.03
N GLY A 299 7.27 -0.05 9.00
CA GLY A 299 7.43 0.31 7.59
C GLY A 299 6.57 1.52 7.22
N ALA A 300 5.29 1.54 7.61
CA ALA A 300 4.39 2.66 7.37
C ALA A 300 4.90 3.96 8.01
N LEU A 301 5.39 3.89 9.26
CA LEU A 301 5.95 5.06 9.96
C LEU A 301 7.25 5.55 9.30
N SER A 302 8.11 4.62 8.85
CA SER A 302 9.35 4.95 8.13
C SER A 302 9.05 5.62 6.78
N LEU A 303 8.09 5.11 6.02
CA LEU A 303 7.65 5.72 4.77
C LEU A 303 7.06 7.12 4.99
N GLY A 304 6.28 7.30 6.05
CA GLY A 304 5.77 8.61 6.45
C GLY A 304 6.88 9.62 6.73
N MET A 305 7.94 9.21 7.43
CA MET A 305 9.14 10.02 7.68
C MET A 305 9.94 10.30 6.40
N SER A 306 9.74 9.50 5.35
CA SER A 306 10.41 9.63 4.04
C SER A 306 9.55 10.39 3.02
N GLY A 307 8.44 11.01 3.44
CA GLY A 307 7.61 11.87 2.59
C GLY A 307 6.45 11.16 1.88
N THR A 308 6.14 9.90 2.23
CA THR A 308 4.96 9.17 1.73
C THR A 308 3.81 9.29 2.74
N PRO A 309 2.86 10.22 2.53
CA PRO A 309 1.86 10.55 3.56
C PRO A 309 0.71 9.55 3.64
N PHE A 310 0.45 8.79 2.56
CA PHE A 310 -0.67 7.86 2.46
C PHE A 310 -0.15 6.44 2.29
N HIS A 311 -0.57 5.58 3.19
CA HIS A 311 -0.10 4.19 3.23
C HIS A 311 -1.22 3.24 3.62
N ALA A 312 -1.19 2.05 3.04
CA ALA A 312 -2.06 0.92 3.36
C ALA A 312 -1.24 -0.33 3.68
N THR A 313 -1.88 -1.29 4.33
CA THR A 313 -1.33 -2.63 4.57
C THR A 313 -2.43 -3.68 4.38
N ASP A 314 -2.02 -4.89 4.04
CA ASP A 314 -2.93 -6.03 3.88
C ASP A 314 -3.30 -6.59 5.25
N ILE A 315 -4.55 -6.35 5.66
CA ILE A 315 -5.05 -6.72 6.98
C ILE A 315 -5.09 -8.24 7.14
N GLY A 316 -4.40 -8.72 8.17
CA GLY A 316 -4.25 -10.15 8.46
C GLY A 316 -3.02 -10.78 7.82
N GLY A 317 -2.25 -10.01 7.07
CA GLY A 317 -1.09 -10.47 6.33
C GLY A 317 -1.46 -11.16 5.00
N TYR A 318 -0.51 -11.15 4.06
CA TYR A 318 -0.73 -11.70 2.73
C TYR A 318 -0.37 -13.18 2.65
N TYR A 319 0.86 -13.57 3.03
CA TYR A 319 1.39 -14.94 2.86
C TYR A 319 1.77 -15.58 4.21
N GLY A 320 2.21 -16.86 4.16
CA GLY A 320 2.65 -17.66 5.33
C GLY A 320 1.52 -18.41 6.01
N SER A 321 0.31 -17.88 6.03
CA SER A 321 -0.90 -18.57 6.48
C SER A 321 -2.10 -18.20 5.65
N THR A 322 -2.81 -19.20 5.15
CA THR A 322 -4.09 -19.00 4.47
C THR A 322 -5.17 -18.53 5.44
N GLN A 323 -5.04 -18.90 6.71
CA GLN A 323 -5.98 -18.58 7.78
C GLN A 323 -5.21 -18.12 9.02
N PRO A 324 -4.82 -16.84 9.13
CA PRO A 324 -4.23 -16.30 10.36
C PRO A 324 -5.23 -16.39 11.53
N SER A 325 -4.72 -16.30 12.76
CA SER A 325 -5.59 -16.36 13.94
C SER A 325 -6.58 -15.19 13.95
N ALA A 326 -7.77 -15.42 14.51
CA ALA A 326 -8.79 -14.40 14.64
C ALA A 326 -8.29 -13.19 15.45
N GLU A 327 -7.42 -13.42 16.44
CA GLU A 327 -6.84 -12.34 17.24
C GLU A 327 -5.88 -11.49 16.40
N LEU A 328 -4.94 -12.08 15.68
CA LEU A 328 -4.03 -11.36 14.79
C LEU A 328 -4.82 -10.51 13.76
N TYR A 329 -5.82 -11.12 13.14
CA TYR A 329 -6.69 -10.45 12.18
C TYR A 329 -7.37 -9.21 12.79
N VAL A 330 -7.98 -9.36 13.96
CA VAL A 330 -8.67 -8.26 14.65
C VAL A 330 -7.68 -7.15 15.03
N ARG A 331 -6.51 -7.48 15.58
CA ARG A 331 -5.49 -6.49 15.96
C ARG A 331 -4.96 -5.71 14.75
N TRP A 332 -4.75 -6.40 13.64
CA TRP A 332 -4.34 -5.74 12.40
C TRP A 332 -5.41 -4.80 11.86
N LEU A 333 -6.67 -5.25 11.85
CA LEU A 333 -7.80 -4.43 11.45
C LEU A 333 -7.94 -3.19 12.34
N GLN A 334 -7.83 -3.33 13.66
CA GLN A 334 -7.87 -2.25 14.62
C GLN A 334 -6.79 -1.19 14.35
N MET A 335 -5.56 -1.60 14.05
CA MET A 335 -4.48 -0.69 13.65
C MET A 335 -4.85 0.07 12.36
N SER A 336 -5.29 -0.68 11.34
CA SER A 336 -5.54 -0.14 10.01
C SER A 336 -6.70 0.86 9.95
N VAL A 337 -7.62 0.81 10.91
CA VAL A 337 -8.71 1.79 11.04
C VAL A 337 -8.19 3.22 11.15
N PHE A 338 -6.98 3.41 11.69
CA PHE A 338 -6.35 4.73 11.88
C PHE A 338 -5.30 5.05 10.79
N ALA A 339 -5.08 4.17 9.85
CA ALA A 339 -4.24 4.45 8.68
C ALA A 339 -4.98 5.34 7.66
N SER A 340 -4.27 5.90 6.70
CA SER A 340 -4.91 6.66 5.62
C SER A 340 -5.84 5.77 4.81
N HIS A 341 -5.38 4.59 4.42
CA HIS A 341 -6.12 3.61 3.64
C HIS A 341 -6.05 2.24 4.32
N MET A 342 -6.98 1.34 3.97
CA MET A 342 -7.05 0.01 4.57
C MET A 342 -7.64 -1.01 3.59
N GLY A 343 -7.02 -2.20 3.53
CA GLY A 343 -7.48 -3.27 2.65
C GLY A 343 -7.43 -4.64 3.33
N LEU A 344 -8.46 -5.44 3.11
CA LEU A 344 -8.42 -6.88 3.38
C LEU A 344 -7.82 -7.56 2.16
N HIS A 345 -6.68 -8.22 2.31
CA HIS A 345 -6.04 -8.93 1.21
C HIS A 345 -5.15 -10.06 1.72
N GLY A 346 -5.05 -11.16 0.98
CA GLY A 346 -4.19 -12.29 1.31
C GLY A 346 -4.41 -13.49 0.38
N ILE A 347 -3.55 -14.50 0.51
CA ILE A 347 -3.66 -15.75 -0.25
C ILE A 347 -4.93 -16.54 0.08
N GLY A 348 -5.49 -16.38 1.28
CA GLY A 348 -6.76 -16.96 1.71
C GLY A 348 -7.85 -15.91 1.92
N GLU A 349 -8.96 -16.32 2.51
CA GLU A 349 -10.05 -15.42 2.85
C GLU A 349 -9.64 -14.44 3.95
N ARG A 350 -9.96 -13.16 3.74
CA ARG A 350 -9.73 -12.08 4.72
C ARG A 350 -11.02 -11.35 5.09
N GLU A 351 -12.14 -11.77 4.57
CA GLU A 351 -13.44 -11.22 4.94
C GLU A 351 -13.77 -11.59 6.40
N PRO A 352 -14.38 -10.68 7.17
CA PRO A 352 -14.58 -10.86 8.62
C PRO A 352 -15.26 -12.16 9.04
N TRP A 353 -16.17 -12.68 8.23
CA TRP A 353 -16.88 -13.93 8.54
C TRP A 353 -16.01 -15.18 8.50
N ALA A 354 -14.84 -15.12 7.86
CA ALA A 354 -13.91 -16.25 7.82
C ALA A 354 -13.25 -16.51 9.18
N PHE A 355 -13.28 -15.54 10.09
CA PHE A 355 -12.61 -15.58 11.39
C PHE A 355 -13.56 -15.88 12.56
N GLY A 356 -14.80 -16.27 12.28
CA GLY A 356 -15.79 -16.63 13.26
C GLY A 356 -16.64 -15.43 13.77
N ALA A 357 -17.75 -15.72 14.43
CA ALA A 357 -18.78 -14.75 14.78
C ALA A 357 -18.26 -13.62 15.70
N GLN A 358 -17.36 -13.93 16.64
CA GLN A 358 -16.79 -12.92 17.53
C GLN A 358 -15.91 -11.92 16.75
N ALA A 359 -14.99 -12.43 15.92
CA ALA A 359 -14.13 -11.58 15.13
C ALA A 359 -14.93 -10.73 14.12
N GLU A 360 -15.95 -11.32 13.50
CA GLU A 360 -16.87 -10.60 12.61
C GLU A 360 -17.60 -9.46 13.33
N ALA A 361 -18.11 -9.70 14.53
CA ALA A 361 -18.78 -8.67 15.31
C ALA A 361 -17.84 -7.52 15.69
N ILE A 362 -16.61 -7.85 16.10
CA ILE A 362 -15.57 -6.86 16.43
C ILE A 362 -15.16 -6.09 15.17
N ALA A 363 -14.93 -6.78 14.04
CA ALA A 363 -14.60 -6.15 12.78
C ALA A 363 -15.69 -5.16 12.35
N ARG A 364 -16.97 -5.55 12.40
CA ARG A 364 -18.10 -4.68 12.08
C ARG A 364 -18.13 -3.42 12.97
N LYS A 365 -17.87 -3.56 14.27
CA LYS A 365 -17.76 -2.43 15.22
C LYS A 365 -16.68 -1.44 14.77
N TRP A 366 -15.47 -1.93 14.49
CA TRP A 366 -14.34 -1.08 14.14
C TRP A 366 -14.43 -0.50 12.72
N LEU A 367 -15.00 -1.23 11.79
CA LEU A 367 -15.28 -0.70 10.45
C LEU A 367 -16.36 0.39 10.53
N ALA A 368 -17.42 0.21 11.32
CA ALA A 368 -18.39 1.28 11.53
C ALA A 368 -17.74 2.53 12.18
N PHE A 369 -16.76 2.33 13.07
CA PHE A 369 -15.98 3.44 13.63
C PHE A 369 -15.13 4.11 12.54
N ARG A 370 -14.46 3.35 11.66
CA ARG A 370 -13.70 3.89 10.53
C ARG A 370 -14.54 4.85 9.69
N TYR A 371 -15.75 4.47 9.34
CA TYR A 371 -16.62 5.30 8.51
C TYR A 371 -17.06 6.59 9.21
N ARG A 372 -17.20 6.58 10.53
CA ARG A 372 -17.40 7.80 11.32
C ARG A 372 -16.13 8.65 11.42
N LEU A 373 -14.97 8.04 11.32
CA LEU A 373 -13.67 8.72 11.38
C LEU A 373 -13.30 9.39 10.04
N ILE A 374 -13.92 9.02 8.92
CA ILE A 374 -13.61 9.56 7.59
C ILE A 374 -13.55 11.09 7.55
N PRO A 375 -14.51 11.85 8.12
CA PRO A 375 -14.42 13.32 8.08
C PRO A 375 -13.15 13.86 8.78
N TYR A 376 -12.71 13.24 9.86
CA TYR A 376 -11.45 13.58 10.51
C TYR A 376 -10.25 13.25 9.61
N LEU A 377 -10.26 12.07 8.99
CA LEU A 377 -9.20 11.67 8.07
C LEU A 377 -9.10 12.59 6.86
N GLU A 378 -10.21 13.07 6.31
CA GLU A 378 -10.22 14.08 5.25
C GLU A 378 -9.50 15.36 5.69
N THR A 379 -9.71 15.79 6.93
CA THR A 379 -9.01 16.94 7.50
C THR A 379 -7.49 16.68 7.59
N VAL A 380 -7.09 15.51 8.08
CA VAL A 380 -5.67 15.13 8.19
C VAL A 380 -5.02 15.00 6.80
N ILE A 381 -5.73 14.43 5.83
CA ILE A 381 -5.30 14.34 4.43
C ILE A 381 -5.14 15.74 3.83
N GLY A 382 -6.06 16.64 4.10
CA GLY A 382 -5.93 18.04 3.67
C GLY A 382 -4.69 18.73 4.23
N VAL A 383 -4.23 18.38 5.44
CA VAL A 383 -2.92 18.82 5.96
C VAL A 383 -1.80 18.14 5.18
N ALA A 384 -1.87 16.84 4.97
CA ALA A 384 -0.85 16.08 4.25
C ALA A 384 -0.61 16.61 2.83
N THR A 385 -1.66 16.95 2.08
CA THR A 385 -1.54 17.51 0.73
C THR A 385 -0.87 18.88 0.70
N ARG A 386 -1.00 19.68 1.77
CA ARG A 386 -0.37 21.00 1.85
C ARG A 386 1.06 20.97 2.37
N THR A 387 1.37 20.08 3.30
CA THR A 387 2.63 20.09 4.05
C THR A 387 3.51 18.86 3.83
N GLY A 388 2.99 17.79 3.26
CA GLY A 388 3.66 16.49 3.20
C GLY A 388 3.63 15.68 4.51
N ALA A 389 3.05 16.23 5.59
CA ALA A 389 2.96 15.53 6.88
C ALA A 389 2.14 14.23 6.74
N PRO A 390 2.63 13.08 7.22
CA PRO A 390 1.92 11.82 7.07
C PRO A 390 0.64 11.77 7.92
N VAL A 391 -0.32 10.92 7.50
CA VAL A 391 -1.51 10.61 8.30
C VAL A 391 -1.11 9.84 9.56
N MET A 392 -0.25 8.82 9.40
CA MET A 392 0.36 8.08 10.50
C MET A 392 1.71 8.72 10.85
N ARG A 393 1.76 9.42 11.97
CA ARG A 393 2.95 10.19 12.38
C ARG A 393 3.74 9.43 13.42
N ALA A 394 4.98 9.09 13.12
CA ALA A 394 5.91 8.54 14.11
C ALA A 394 6.02 9.49 15.32
N MET A 395 6.24 8.94 16.50
CA MET A 395 6.30 9.76 17.73
C MET A 395 7.35 10.87 17.67
N PRO A 396 8.59 10.65 17.13
CA PRO A 396 9.55 11.74 16.96
C PRO A 396 9.14 12.80 15.92
N PHE A 397 8.25 12.47 14.99
CA PHE A 397 7.67 13.45 14.07
C PHE A 397 6.70 14.38 14.79
N ALA A 398 5.79 13.79 15.60
CA ALA A 398 4.74 14.53 16.27
C ALA A 398 5.22 15.29 17.54
N PHE A 399 6.23 14.74 18.23
CA PHE A 399 6.76 15.27 19.49
C PHE A 399 8.30 15.22 19.50
N PRO A 400 8.99 16.04 18.70
CA PRO A 400 10.44 15.97 18.52
C PRO A 400 11.22 16.19 19.81
N ASP A 401 10.70 17.00 20.74
CA ASP A 401 11.36 17.34 22.01
C ASP A 401 11.15 16.27 23.10
N ALA A 402 10.24 15.34 22.90
CA ALA A 402 9.94 14.30 23.87
C ALA A 402 10.85 13.08 23.67
N THR A 403 12.05 13.10 24.20
CA THR A 403 13.10 12.08 23.98
C THR A 403 12.64 10.65 24.29
N LEU A 404 11.84 10.45 25.36
CA LEU A 404 11.30 9.14 25.73
C LEU A 404 10.48 8.52 24.59
N LEU A 405 9.73 9.31 23.84
CA LEU A 405 8.83 8.82 22.79
C LEU A 405 9.57 8.24 21.58
N ARG A 406 10.85 8.52 21.41
CA ARG A 406 11.68 7.97 20.34
C ARG A 406 11.85 6.45 20.43
N MET A 407 11.64 5.87 21.62
CA MET A 407 11.73 4.44 21.88
C MET A 407 10.43 3.67 21.51
N PHE A 408 9.35 4.39 21.20
CA PHE A 408 8.03 3.78 20.94
C PHE A 408 7.76 3.75 19.43
N ASP A 409 8.32 2.77 18.75
CA ASP A 409 8.25 2.56 17.30
C ASP A 409 7.01 1.79 16.83
N THR A 410 6.19 1.31 17.76
CA THR A 410 4.89 0.66 17.50
C THR A 410 3.71 1.50 17.96
N GLN A 411 3.93 2.80 18.20
CA GLN A 411 2.94 3.78 18.59
C GLN A 411 3.03 4.98 17.65
N PHE A 412 1.91 5.59 17.30
CA PHE A 412 1.89 6.72 16.39
C PHE A 412 0.75 7.70 16.70
N MET A 413 0.83 8.88 16.12
CA MET A 413 -0.31 9.80 16.05
C MET A 413 -1.03 9.65 14.71
N CYS A 414 -2.33 9.44 14.73
CA CYS A 414 -3.17 9.66 13.56
C CYS A 414 -3.56 11.15 13.54
N GLY A 415 -2.94 11.92 12.63
CA GLY A 415 -3.02 13.38 12.68
C GLY A 415 -2.44 13.98 13.97
N ASP A 416 -3.07 15.04 14.47
CA ASP A 416 -2.63 15.75 15.68
C ASP A 416 -3.37 15.31 16.96
N VAL A 417 -4.45 14.52 16.83
CA VAL A 417 -5.44 14.34 17.90
C VAL A 417 -5.43 12.93 18.48
N LEU A 418 -5.25 11.90 17.66
CA LEU A 418 -5.41 10.52 18.10
C LEU A 418 -4.06 9.84 18.30
N LEU A 419 -3.79 9.45 19.54
CA LEU A 419 -2.69 8.53 19.87
C LEU A 419 -3.18 7.09 19.66
N VAL A 420 -2.41 6.33 18.90
CA VAL A 420 -2.72 4.97 18.45
C VAL A 420 -1.57 4.06 18.87
N ALA A 421 -1.85 3.07 19.71
CA ALA A 421 -0.87 2.13 20.23
C ALA A 421 -1.32 0.69 19.98
N PRO A 422 -1.14 0.15 18.77
CA PRO A 422 -1.61 -1.18 18.41
C PRO A 422 -1.00 -2.28 19.29
N VAL A 423 -1.78 -3.30 19.57
CA VAL A 423 -1.27 -4.54 20.14
C VAL A 423 -0.57 -5.31 19.00
N VAL A 424 0.73 -5.50 19.12
CA VAL A 424 1.58 -6.17 18.12
C VAL A 424 2.15 -7.51 18.62
N GLY A 425 1.57 -8.07 19.66
CA GLY A 425 1.95 -9.35 20.22
C GLY A 425 0.75 -10.14 20.74
N PRO A 426 0.90 -11.45 20.95
CA PRO A 426 -0.20 -12.36 21.28
C PRO A 426 -0.67 -12.27 22.74
N ASP A 427 0.00 -11.50 23.60
CA ASP A 427 -0.32 -11.37 25.02
C ASP A 427 -1.40 -10.30 25.31
N GLY A 428 -1.79 -9.54 24.29
CA GLY A 428 -2.78 -8.45 24.41
C GLY A 428 -2.31 -7.28 25.25
N ILE A 429 -0.99 -7.17 25.53
CA ILE A 429 -0.41 -6.12 26.37
C ILE A 429 0.37 -5.14 25.50
N VAL A 430 0.21 -3.85 25.83
CA VAL A 430 0.97 -2.77 25.19
C VAL A 430 1.35 -1.73 26.22
N ASP A 431 2.56 -1.21 26.12
CA ASP A 431 3.02 -0.06 26.89
C ASP A 431 2.76 1.21 26.05
N ILE A 432 1.94 2.12 26.57
CA ILE A 432 1.52 3.37 25.91
C ILE A 432 2.26 4.53 26.54
N ALA A 433 3.14 5.17 25.81
CA ALA A 433 3.79 6.39 26.24
C ALA A 433 2.91 7.60 25.90
N LEU A 434 2.33 8.21 26.92
CA LEU A 434 1.52 9.41 26.75
C LEU A 434 2.40 10.64 26.55
N PRO A 435 2.26 11.35 25.41
CA PRO A 435 2.97 12.61 25.18
C PRO A 435 2.60 13.70 26.20
N PRO A 436 3.33 14.83 26.24
CA PRO A 436 2.94 15.98 27.07
C PRO A 436 1.51 16.43 26.80
N GLY A 437 0.79 16.87 27.86
CA GLY A 437 -0.60 17.30 27.79
C GLY A 437 -1.52 16.38 28.55
N ALA A 438 -2.80 16.40 28.25
CA ALA A 438 -3.81 15.51 28.82
C ALA A 438 -4.47 14.68 27.71
N TRP A 439 -4.85 13.46 28.06
CA TRP A 439 -5.31 12.43 27.13
C TRP A 439 -6.52 11.72 27.67
N TYR A 440 -7.45 11.36 26.82
CA TYR A 440 -8.65 10.59 27.16
C TYR A 440 -8.60 9.22 26.49
N ASP A 441 -8.66 8.16 27.27
CA ASP A 441 -8.77 6.79 26.74
C ASP A 441 -9.98 6.65 25.83
N LEU A 442 -9.77 6.05 24.65
CA LEU A 442 -10.82 5.94 23.62
C LEU A 442 -11.96 4.98 24.03
N ASN A 443 -11.70 4.03 24.93
CA ASN A 443 -12.70 3.04 25.36
C ASN A 443 -13.46 3.50 26.59
N THR A 444 -12.73 4.01 27.61
CA THR A 444 -13.30 4.32 28.94
C THR A 444 -13.60 5.80 29.13
N ARG A 445 -13.01 6.67 28.30
CA ARG A 445 -13.01 8.13 28.45
C ARG A 445 -12.31 8.63 29.73
N GLN A 446 -11.55 7.75 30.39
CA GLN A 446 -10.73 8.15 31.54
C GLN A 446 -9.68 9.15 31.10
N ARG A 447 -9.50 10.21 31.88
CA ARG A 447 -8.48 11.24 31.64
C ARG A 447 -7.17 10.85 32.32
N PHE A 448 -6.08 10.97 31.56
CA PHE A 448 -4.71 10.75 32.04
C PHE A 448 -3.86 12.00 31.81
N ALA A 449 -2.96 12.27 32.74
CA ALA A 449 -1.88 13.23 32.50
C ALA A 449 -0.85 12.63 31.54
N GLY A 450 -0.24 13.46 30.70
CA GLY A 450 0.86 13.02 29.84
C GLY A 450 2.18 12.81 30.58
N LYS A 451 3.26 12.54 29.84
CA LYS A 451 4.63 12.28 30.34
C LYS A 451 4.72 11.04 31.25
N GLN A 452 3.96 10.01 30.94
CA GLN A 452 3.99 8.73 31.66
C GLN A 452 3.81 7.57 30.66
N VAL A 453 4.17 6.37 31.09
CA VAL A 453 3.93 5.14 30.37
C VAL A 453 2.84 4.36 31.10
N LEU A 454 1.81 3.97 30.36
CA LEU A 454 0.71 3.14 30.85
C LEU A 454 0.90 1.73 30.31
N ARG A 455 0.92 0.73 31.20
CA ARG A 455 0.83 -0.66 30.77
C ARG A 455 -0.64 -1.03 30.64
N TYR A 456 -1.05 -1.33 29.42
CA TYR A 456 -2.45 -1.55 29.06
C TYR A 456 -2.68 -2.97 28.59
N ARG A 457 -3.60 -3.69 29.24
CA ARG A 457 -4.10 -4.98 28.74
C ARG A 457 -5.40 -4.73 27.99
N ALA A 458 -5.38 -4.94 26.69
CA ALA A 458 -6.52 -4.67 25.81
C ALA A 458 -7.36 -5.94 25.59
N PRO A 459 -8.62 -5.99 26.05
CA PRO A 459 -9.58 -6.96 25.55
C PRO A 459 -9.65 -6.93 24.03
N LEU A 460 -9.99 -8.04 23.39
CA LEU A 460 -9.92 -8.16 21.92
C LEU A 460 -10.83 -7.14 21.19
N ASP A 461 -11.95 -6.77 21.80
CA ASP A 461 -12.91 -5.79 21.26
C ASP A 461 -12.54 -4.33 21.55
N GLN A 462 -11.47 -4.08 22.31
CA GLN A 462 -10.98 -2.75 22.67
C GLN A 462 -9.64 -2.47 21.98
N PHE A 463 -9.43 -1.21 21.68
CA PHE A 463 -8.20 -0.74 21.03
C PHE A 463 -7.46 0.24 21.94
N PRO A 464 -6.16 0.01 22.21
CA PRO A 464 -5.36 0.92 23.01
C PRO A 464 -5.09 2.22 22.24
N GLY A 465 -5.66 3.31 22.72
CA GLY A 465 -5.50 4.62 22.12
C GLY A 465 -6.12 5.71 22.97
N ALA A 466 -5.71 6.93 22.69
CA ALA A 466 -6.19 8.10 23.43
C ALA A 466 -6.44 9.30 22.52
N GLY A 467 -7.47 10.07 22.83
CA GLY A 467 -7.73 11.36 22.24
C GLY A 467 -7.06 12.48 23.04
N ARG A 468 -6.46 13.45 22.35
CA ARG A 468 -5.82 14.61 22.97
C ARG A 468 -6.86 15.60 23.50
N GLU A 469 -6.66 16.15 24.71
CA GLU A 469 -7.53 17.18 25.29
C GLU A 469 -7.55 18.45 24.43
N GLY A 470 -8.72 19.09 24.34
CA GLY A 470 -8.92 20.32 23.58
C GLY A 470 -9.34 20.14 22.13
N TYR A 471 -9.53 18.89 21.68
CA TYR A 471 -10.02 18.58 20.34
C TYR A 471 -11.34 17.81 20.40
N ALA A 472 -12.24 18.11 19.47
CA ALA A 472 -13.43 17.30 19.19
C ALA A 472 -13.17 16.41 17.97
N LEU A 473 -13.66 15.17 18.03
CA LEU A 473 -13.63 14.21 16.93
C LEU A 473 -14.97 14.19 16.20
#